data_7542a691f9e09b8c812f9dd54c80a542
#
_entry.id   7542a691f9e09b8c812f9dd54c80a542
#
_cell.length_a   1.000
_cell.length_b   1.000
_cell.length_c   1.000
_cell.angle_alpha   90.00
_cell.angle_beta   90.00
_cell.angle_gamma   90.00
#
_symmetry.space_group_name_H-M   'P 1'
#
loop_
_entity.id
_entity.type
_entity.pdbx_description
1 polymer ?
#
loop_
_entity_poly.entity_id
_entity_poly.type
_entity_poly.pdbx_seq_one_letter_code
_entity_poly.pdbx_strand_id
1 'polypeptide(L)'
;IMTDDHTAQMMSCYDTRYIETPNLDRIARDGVRFTNSFVANSLSGPSRACMITGKHSCANKFYDNTTCVFDSAQQTFPKLLQKAGYQTALVGKWHLESLPSGFNYWEIVPGQGDYYNPDFITQDNDTVQKHGYITNLITDDAIDWMENKRDESKPFCLLIHHKAIHRNWMADTCNLALYEDKTFPLPDNFFDDYEGRPAAAAQEMSIVKDMDMIYDLKMLRPDKDSRLKSLYQKFLGRMDEG
;
A
#
# COMPACT_ATOMS: atom_id res chain seq x y z
N ILE A 1 -5.65 8.11 -5.08
CA ILE A 1 -5.37 7.32 -3.85
C ILE A 1 -5.08 5.90 -4.28
N MET A 2 -4.03 5.30 -3.72
CA MET A 2 -3.69 3.88 -3.92
C MET A 2 -3.55 3.20 -2.56
N THR A 3 -4.13 2.01 -2.44
CA THR A 3 -3.92 1.09 -1.32
C THR A 3 -3.11 -0.11 -1.80
N ASP A 4 -2.42 -0.79 -0.90
CA ASP A 4 -1.53 -1.91 -1.24
C ASP A 4 -2.17 -3.25 -0.85
N ASP A 5 -2.14 -4.24 -1.75
CA ASP A 5 -2.73 -5.58 -1.58
C ASP A 5 -4.22 -5.56 -1.17
N HIS A 6 -4.98 -4.58 -1.63
CA HIS A 6 -6.38 -4.39 -1.26
C HIS A 6 -7.30 -5.19 -2.19
N THR A 7 -7.91 -6.25 -1.68
CA THR A 7 -8.89 -7.03 -2.43
C THR A 7 -10.22 -6.29 -2.61
N ALA A 8 -10.86 -6.47 -3.76
CA ALA A 8 -12.15 -5.85 -4.05
C ALA A 8 -13.26 -6.24 -3.03
N GLN A 9 -13.23 -7.47 -2.50
CA GLN A 9 -14.20 -7.91 -1.49
C GLN A 9 -14.14 -7.12 -0.17
N MET A 10 -13.04 -6.45 0.13
CA MET A 10 -12.89 -5.58 1.30
C MET A 10 -13.20 -4.11 1.00
N MET A 11 -14.04 -3.87 0.00
CA MET A 11 -14.66 -2.58 -0.28
C MET A 11 -16.16 -2.79 -0.45
N SER A 12 -16.99 -2.19 0.41
CA SER A 12 -18.44 -2.45 0.43
C SER A 12 -19.17 -2.07 -0.86
N CYS A 13 -18.60 -1.20 -1.68
CA CYS A 13 -19.12 -0.94 -3.03
C CYS A 13 -19.00 -2.13 -4.00
N TYR A 14 -18.17 -3.15 -3.69
CA TYR A 14 -18.06 -4.39 -4.44
C TYR A 14 -18.71 -5.57 -3.74
N ASP A 15 -18.59 -5.66 -2.40
CA ASP A 15 -19.13 -6.75 -1.61
C ASP A 15 -19.53 -6.29 -0.20
N THR A 16 -20.80 -6.36 0.12
CA THR A 16 -21.34 -5.87 1.41
C THR A 16 -21.27 -6.90 2.54
N ARG A 17 -20.77 -8.12 2.29
CA ARG A 17 -20.76 -9.22 3.25
C ARG A 17 -19.74 -9.02 4.39
N TYR A 18 -18.66 -8.32 4.13
CA TYR A 18 -17.50 -8.30 5.02
C TYR A 18 -17.44 -7.04 5.88
N ILE A 19 -17.16 -5.91 5.29
CA ILE A 19 -16.94 -4.64 5.99
C ILE A 19 -17.72 -3.50 5.34
N GLU A 20 -17.85 -2.38 6.05
CA GLU A 20 -18.42 -1.16 5.51
C GLU A 20 -17.30 -0.15 5.21
N THR A 21 -17.30 0.40 4.01
CA THR A 21 -16.33 1.41 3.55
C THR A 21 -17.04 2.65 2.98
N PRO A 22 -17.81 3.38 3.81
CA PRO A 22 -18.75 4.40 3.33
C PRO A 22 -18.09 5.54 2.55
N ASN A 23 -16.84 5.89 2.87
CA ASN A 23 -16.10 6.92 2.14
C ASN A 23 -15.61 6.44 0.76
N LEU A 24 -15.20 5.18 0.64
CA LEU A 24 -14.87 4.58 -0.66
C LEU A 24 -16.13 4.39 -1.51
N ASP A 25 -17.24 3.99 -0.89
CA ASP A 25 -18.53 3.82 -1.54
C ASP A 25 -19.05 5.16 -2.10
N ARG A 26 -18.77 6.28 -1.43
CA ARG A 26 -19.08 7.62 -1.95
C ARG A 26 -18.32 7.90 -3.26
N ILE A 27 -17.04 7.55 -3.34
CA ILE A 27 -16.25 7.68 -4.58
C ILE A 27 -16.86 6.81 -5.68
N ALA A 28 -17.24 5.57 -5.35
CA ALA A 28 -17.85 4.65 -6.32
C ALA A 28 -19.23 5.12 -6.80
N ARG A 29 -20.05 5.73 -5.92
CA ARG A 29 -21.38 6.24 -6.24
C ARG A 29 -21.31 7.51 -7.09
N ASP A 30 -20.42 8.43 -6.73
CA ASP A 30 -20.32 9.75 -7.35
C ASP A 30 -19.40 9.76 -8.58
N GLY A 31 -18.66 8.68 -8.82
CA GLY A 31 -17.71 8.50 -9.90
C GLY A 31 -18.00 7.27 -10.76
N VAL A 32 -16.96 6.50 -11.05
CA VAL A 32 -17.01 5.28 -11.86
C VAL A 32 -16.40 4.11 -11.10
N ARG A 33 -17.13 3.00 -11.03
CA ARG A 33 -16.65 1.73 -10.49
C ARG A 33 -16.34 0.76 -11.63
N PHE A 34 -15.08 0.33 -11.74
CA PHE A 34 -14.67 -0.67 -12.71
C PHE A 34 -14.93 -2.08 -12.15
N THR A 35 -15.69 -2.89 -12.89
CA THR A 35 -16.00 -4.28 -12.52
C THR A 35 -14.98 -5.27 -13.05
N ASN A 36 -14.23 -4.89 -14.08
CA ASN A 36 -13.16 -5.67 -14.67
C ASN A 36 -11.92 -4.79 -14.77
N SER A 37 -10.94 -5.04 -13.91
CA SER A 37 -9.66 -4.37 -13.91
C SER A 37 -8.55 -5.40 -13.75
N PHE A 38 -7.48 -5.25 -14.53
CA PHE A 38 -6.38 -6.23 -14.59
C PHE A 38 -5.06 -5.53 -14.32
N VAL A 39 -4.21 -6.17 -13.53
CA VAL A 39 -2.87 -5.68 -13.24
C VAL A 39 -1.88 -6.27 -14.26
N ALA A 40 -0.99 -5.42 -14.78
CA ALA A 40 0.02 -5.85 -15.75
C ALA A 40 1.16 -6.67 -15.12
N ASN A 41 1.47 -6.40 -13.84
CA ASN A 41 2.42 -7.14 -13.02
C ASN A 41 1.97 -7.03 -11.57
N SER A 42 1.72 -8.13 -10.90
CA SER A 42 1.10 -8.19 -9.56
C SER A 42 2.07 -7.98 -8.39
N LEU A 43 3.32 -7.66 -8.63
CA LEU A 43 4.27 -7.25 -7.60
C LEU A 43 4.20 -5.73 -7.38
N SER A 44 4.39 -5.27 -6.14
CA SER A 44 4.23 -3.87 -5.72
C SER A 44 5.03 -2.88 -6.57
N GLY A 45 6.36 -3.00 -6.62
CA GLY A 45 7.23 -2.10 -7.40
C GLY A 45 6.93 -2.14 -8.91
N PRO A 46 6.91 -3.32 -9.55
CA PRO A 46 6.56 -3.44 -10.96
C PRO A 46 5.18 -2.89 -11.31
N SER A 47 4.17 -3.10 -10.48
CA SER A 47 2.83 -2.52 -10.65
C SER A 47 2.89 -0.99 -10.65
N ARG A 48 3.60 -0.40 -9.67
CA ARG A 48 3.79 1.05 -9.57
C ARG A 48 4.53 1.62 -10.77
N ALA A 49 5.59 0.94 -11.24
CA ALA A 49 6.31 1.31 -12.46
C ALA A 49 5.41 1.26 -13.70
N CYS A 50 4.59 0.22 -13.84
CA CYS A 50 3.61 0.13 -14.92
C CYS A 50 2.60 1.28 -14.88
N MET A 51 2.09 1.61 -13.70
CA MET A 51 1.10 2.69 -13.53
C MET A 51 1.67 4.05 -13.90
N ILE A 52 2.84 4.41 -13.39
CA ILE A 52 3.40 5.75 -13.64
C ILE A 52 3.92 5.93 -15.08
N THR A 53 4.35 4.84 -15.74
CA THR A 53 4.88 4.88 -17.10
C THR A 53 3.83 4.62 -18.18
N GLY A 54 2.71 3.95 -17.83
CA GLY A 54 1.76 3.42 -18.81
C GLY A 54 2.34 2.29 -19.65
N LYS A 55 3.39 1.61 -19.20
CA LYS A 55 4.11 0.55 -19.92
C LYS A 55 4.15 -0.74 -19.12
N HIS A 56 4.04 -1.88 -19.80
CA HIS A 56 4.31 -3.18 -19.20
C HIS A 56 5.77 -3.30 -18.74
N SER A 57 6.04 -4.20 -17.77
CA SER A 57 7.38 -4.41 -17.19
C SER A 57 8.45 -4.71 -18.26
N CYS A 58 8.12 -5.43 -19.32
CA CYS A 58 9.03 -5.69 -20.44
C CYS A 58 9.49 -4.40 -21.17
N ALA A 59 8.70 -3.34 -21.15
CA ALA A 59 9.01 -2.07 -21.78
C ALA A 59 9.60 -1.04 -20.79
N ASN A 60 9.13 -1.01 -19.52
CA ASN A 60 9.68 -0.10 -18.52
C ASN A 60 10.91 -0.67 -17.78
N LYS A 61 11.24 -1.97 -18.00
CA LYS A 61 12.40 -2.69 -17.44
C LYS A 61 12.41 -2.85 -15.92
N PHE A 62 11.26 -2.72 -15.27
CA PHE A 62 11.12 -2.96 -13.85
C PHE A 62 10.33 -4.26 -13.62
N TYR A 63 11.02 -5.34 -13.25
CA TYR A 63 10.47 -6.71 -13.25
C TYR A 63 10.15 -7.26 -11.87
N ASP A 64 10.93 -6.85 -10.85
CA ASP A 64 10.85 -7.41 -9.50
C ASP A 64 11.18 -6.34 -8.44
N ASN A 65 10.97 -6.71 -7.15
CA ASN A 65 11.21 -5.83 -6.00
C ASN A 65 12.63 -5.94 -5.41
N THR A 66 13.52 -6.74 -6.00
CA THR A 66 14.80 -7.11 -5.36
C THR A 66 16.02 -6.70 -6.16
N THR A 67 15.94 -6.76 -7.47
CA THR A 67 17.09 -6.52 -8.36
C THR A 67 16.93 -5.28 -9.24
N CYS A 68 15.70 -4.80 -9.40
CA CYS A 68 15.41 -3.67 -10.28
C CYS A 68 15.45 -2.34 -9.55
N VAL A 69 16.06 -1.35 -10.19
CA VAL A 69 16.00 0.06 -9.82
C VAL A 69 15.28 0.80 -10.94
N PHE A 70 14.29 1.62 -10.61
CA PHE A 70 13.54 2.35 -11.62
C PHE A 70 14.39 3.43 -12.27
N ASP A 71 14.49 3.39 -13.59
CA ASP A 71 15.15 4.43 -14.37
C ASP A 71 14.30 5.71 -14.36
N SER A 72 14.72 6.66 -13.54
CA SER A 72 14.06 7.95 -13.38
C SER A 72 14.13 8.85 -14.62
N ALA A 73 14.92 8.50 -15.64
CA ALA A 73 14.93 9.23 -16.91
C ALA A 73 13.71 8.90 -17.79
N GLN A 74 13.03 7.78 -17.54
CA GLN A 74 11.84 7.39 -18.29
C GLN A 74 10.73 8.45 -18.23
N GLN A 75 9.96 8.53 -19.30
CA GLN A 75 8.75 9.34 -19.31
C GLN A 75 7.68 8.71 -18.43
N THR A 76 7.11 9.53 -17.53
CA THR A 76 6.03 9.16 -16.63
C THR A 76 4.89 10.17 -16.76
N PHE A 77 3.66 9.78 -16.39
CA PHE A 77 2.54 10.71 -16.48
C PHE A 77 2.70 11.94 -15.56
N PRO A 78 3.32 11.88 -14.36
CA PRO A 78 3.57 13.10 -13.59
C PRO A 78 4.46 14.10 -14.33
N LYS A 79 5.51 13.63 -15.03
CA LYS A 79 6.36 14.52 -15.86
C LYS A 79 5.58 15.17 -17.00
N LEU A 80 4.64 14.44 -17.61
CA LEU A 80 3.79 15.00 -18.67
C LEU A 80 2.84 16.05 -18.09
N LEU A 81 2.27 15.80 -16.93
CA LEU A 81 1.41 16.77 -16.24
C LEU A 81 2.17 18.03 -15.84
N GLN A 82 3.41 17.90 -15.32
CA GLN A 82 4.26 19.08 -15.09
C GLN A 82 4.49 19.93 -16.34
N LYS A 83 4.78 19.27 -17.47
CA LYS A 83 4.93 19.98 -18.75
C LYS A 83 3.63 20.67 -19.21
N ALA A 84 2.48 20.15 -18.81
CA ALA A 84 1.17 20.75 -19.04
C ALA A 84 0.77 21.82 -18.00
N GLY A 85 1.67 22.19 -17.10
CA GLY A 85 1.43 23.24 -16.09
C GLY A 85 0.81 22.76 -14.80
N TYR A 86 0.66 21.45 -14.59
CA TYR A 86 0.19 20.90 -13.32
C TYR A 86 1.28 20.95 -12.26
N GLN A 87 0.87 21.16 -11.03
CA GLN A 87 1.68 20.90 -9.85
C GLN A 87 1.49 19.43 -9.44
N THR A 88 2.57 18.70 -9.28
CA THR A 88 2.55 17.26 -9.00
C THR A 88 3.13 16.97 -7.63
N ALA A 89 2.47 16.10 -6.87
CA ALA A 89 2.94 15.66 -5.55
C ALA A 89 2.76 14.16 -5.34
N LEU A 90 3.59 13.58 -4.48
CA LEU A 90 3.53 12.18 -4.07
C LEU A 90 3.79 12.07 -2.56
N VAL A 91 2.88 11.40 -1.85
CA VAL A 91 3.04 11.09 -0.43
C VAL A 91 2.85 9.60 -0.18
N GLY A 92 3.73 8.99 0.62
CA GLY A 92 3.63 7.62 1.07
C GLY A 92 4.52 6.63 0.32
N LYS A 93 4.03 5.41 0.06
CA LYS A 93 4.85 4.31 -0.48
C LYS A 93 5.23 4.53 -1.94
N TRP A 94 6.53 4.64 -2.21
CA TRP A 94 7.10 4.72 -3.56
C TRP A 94 7.55 3.35 -4.10
N HIS A 95 8.44 2.68 -3.40
CA HIS A 95 8.89 1.31 -3.66
C HIS A 95 9.41 1.05 -5.08
N LEU A 96 10.20 1.98 -5.62
CA LEU A 96 10.83 1.84 -6.94
C LEU A 96 12.37 1.87 -6.87
N GLU A 97 12.94 1.77 -5.67
CA GLU A 97 14.39 1.73 -5.40
C GLU A 97 15.18 2.92 -5.97
N SER A 98 14.49 3.98 -6.36
CA SER A 98 15.03 5.27 -6.80
C SER A 98 14.26 6.39 -6.11
N LEU A 99 14.83 7.60 -6.08
CA LEU A 99 14.06 8.76 -5.63
C LEU A 99 12.98 9.14 -6.64
N PRO A 100 11.83 9.68 -6.19
CA PRO A 100 10.76 10.14 -7.08
C PRO A 100 11.23 11.21 -8.05
N SER A 101 10.79 11.11 -9.29
CA SER A 101 11.07 12.11 -10.34
C SER A 101 9.79 12.52 -11.05
N GLY A 102 9.70 13.81 -11.43
CA GLY A 102 8.50 14.37 -12.04
C GLY A 102 7.46 14.82 -11.00
N PHE A 103 7.90 15.14 -9.78
CA PHE A 103 7.08 15.70 -8.72
C PHE A 103 7.68 17.02 -8.23
N ASN A 104 6.82 17.99 -7.95
CA ASN A 104 7.20 19.26 -7.32
C ASN A 104 7.36 19.10 -5.80
N TYR A 105 6.63 18.15 -5.24
CA TYR A 105 6.72 17.79 -3.83
C TYR A 105 6.65 16.27 -3.69
N TRP A 106 7.42 15.71 -2.80
CA TRP A 106 7.27 14.32 -2.40
C TRP A 106 7.81 14.07 -0.99
N GLU A 107 7.17 13.15 -0.32
CA GLU A 107 7.58 12.58 0.96
C GLU A 107 7.21 11.11 0.97
N ILE A 108 8.21 10.22 1.04
CA ILE A 108 8.02 8.79 0.82
C ILE A 108 8.50 7.95 2.00
N VAL A 109 7.86 6.80 2.19
CA VAL A 109 8.38 5.80 3.14
C VAL A 109 9.45 4.94 2.48
N PRO A 110 10.54 4.59 3.18
CA PRO A 110 11.56 3.67 2.66
C PRO A 110 11.00 2.25 2.49
N GLY A 111 11.29 1.63 1.37
CA GLY A 111 10.89 0.25 1.06
C GLY A 111 9.39 0.00 1.24
N GLN A 112 9.05 -0.90 2.17
CA GLN A 112 7.65 -1.26 2.48
C GLN A 112 6.99 -0.30 3.50
N GLY A 113 7.76 0.49 4.21
CA GLY A 113 7.31 1.29 5.35
C GLY A 113 6.93 0.47 6.58
N ASP A 114 6.91 1.10 7.73
CA ASP A 114 6.41 0.52 8.98
C ASP A 114 5.00 1.07 9.29
N TYR A 115 4.15 0.28 9.97
CA TYR A 115 2.79 0.70 10.30
C TYR A 115 2.74 1.77 11.40
N TYR A 116 3.64 1.67 12.38
CA TYR A 116 3.76 2.61 13.49
C TYR A 116 5.10 3.31 13.46
N ASN A 117 5.10 4.59 13.75
CA ASN A 117 6.26 5.47 13.83
C ASN A 117 7.23 5.28 12.65
N PRO A 118 6.71 5.35 11.39
CA PRO A 118 7.51 5.12 10.20
C PRO A 118 8.56 6.20 9.98
N ASP A 119 9.65 5.80 9.34
CA ASP A 119 10.57 6.74 8.74
C ASP A 119 9.99 7.27 7.41
N PHE A 120 10.22 8.55 7.12
CA PHE A 120 9.94 9.18 5.83
C PHE A 120 11.23 9.75 5.23
N ILE A 121 11.39 9.62 3.92
CA ILE A 121 12.43 10.30 3.17
C ILE A 121 11.81 11.54 2.55
N THR A 122 12.40 12.71 2.83
CA THR A 122 11.95 13.99 2.31
C THR A 122 12.64 14.36 1.00
N GLN A 123 12.17 15.42 0.35
CA GLN A 123 12.77 15.95 -0.87
C GLN A 123 14.23 16.36 -0.71
N ASP A 124 14.64 16.76 0.49
CA ASP A 124 16.03 17.12 0.81
C ASP A 124 16.90 15.86 1.03
N ASN A 125 16.32 14.68 0.81
CA ASN A 125 16.93 13.37 1.03
C ASN A 125 17.30 13.10 2.50
N ASP A 126 16.62 13.77 3.41
CA ASP A 126 16.71 13.50 4.83
C ASP A 126 15.72 12.42 5.23
N THR A 127 16.10 11.62 6.23
CA THR A 127 15.20 10.65 6.84
C THR A 127 14.68 11.19 8.16
N VAL A 128 13.35 11.30 8.25
CA VAL A 128 12.65 11.80 9.43
C VAL A 128 11.69 10.75 9.95
N GLN A 129 11.80 10.37 11.22
CA GLN A 129 10.81 9.51 11.86
C GLN A 129 9.60 10.37 12.28
N LYS A 130 8.40 9.91 11.90
CA LYS A 130 7.14 10.52 12.35
C LYS A 130 6.43 9.58 13.33
N HIS A 131 5.90 10.15 14.42
CA HIS A 131 5.16 9.39 15.41
C HIS A 131 3.69 9.26 15.04
N GLY A 132 3.17 8.04 15.09
CA GLY A 132 1.77 7.74 14.80
C GLY A 132 1.58 6.58 13.82
N TYR A 133 0.33 6.39 13.39
CA TYR A 133 -0.05 5.31 12.47
C TYR A 133 0.10 5.79 11.01
N ILE A 134 0.79 4.99 10.19
CA ILE A 134 1.22 5.38 8.84
C ILE A 134 0.09 5.88 7.93
N THR A 135 -1.11 5.28 8.01
CA THR A 135 -2.24 5.71 7.16
C THR A 135 -2.69 7.12 7.50
N ASN A 136 -2.72 7.45 8.80
CA ASN A 136 -3.07 8.79 9.28
C ASN A 136 -1.99 9.79 8.86
N LEU A 137 -0.72 9.48 9.10
CA LEU A 137 0.41 10.34 8.74
C LEU A 137 0.46 10.65 7.24
N ILE A 138 0.30 9.65 6.37
CA ILE A 138 0.24 9.86 4.92
C ILE A 138 -0.97 10.72 4.53
N THR A 139 -2.10 10.51 5.19
CA THR A 139 -3.32 11.30 4.92
C THR A 139 -3.14 12.75 5.35
N ASP A 140 -2.59 12.98 6.55
CA ASP A 140 -2.34 14.31 7.10
C ASP A 140 -1.34 15.09 6.24
N ASP A 141 -0.24 14.46 5.81
CA ASP A 141 0.72 15.05 4.89
C ASP A 141 0.09 15.44 3.54
N ALA A 142 -0.80 14.59 3.03
CA ALA A 142 -1.51 14.85 1.77
C ALA A 142 -2.49 16.02 1.91
N ILE A 143 -3.20 16.12 3.04
CA ILE A 143 -4.11 17.23 3.36
C ILE A 143 -3.30 18.52 3.54
N ASP A 144 -2.23 18.48 4.33
CA ASP A 144 -1.35 19.63 4.55
C ASP A 144 -0.77 20.15 3.22
N TRP A 145 -0.37 19.25 2.33
CA TRP A 145 0.08 19.68 1.00
C TRP A 145 -1.04 20.36 0.21
N MET A 146 -2.25 19.82 0.22
CA MET A 146 -3.39 20.41 -0.50
C MET A 146 -3.81 21.76 0.05
N GLU A 147 -3.76 21.94 1.36
CA GLU A 147 -4.27 23.14 2.02
C GLU A 147 -3.21 24.26 2.17
N ASN A 148 -1.94 23.87 2.40
CA ASN A 148 -0.93 24.81 2.85
C ASN A 148 0.30 24.94 1.93
N LYS A 149 0.55 23.95 1.05
CA LYS A 149 1.82 23.91 0.30
C LYS A 149 1.67 24.09 -1.21
N ARG A 150 0.52 23.73 -1.78
CA ARG A 150 0.30 23.84 -3.21
C ARG A 150 0.04 25.30 -3.64
N ASP A 151 0.35 25.60 -4.87
CA ASP A 151 -0.06 26.84 -5.56
C ASP A 151 -1.51 26.71 -6.02
N GLU A 152 -2.43 27.41 -5.38
CA GLU A 152 -3.88 27.35 -5.68
C GLU A 152 -4.24 27.84 -7.08
N SER A 153 -3.36 28.62 -7.71
CA SER A 153 -3.57 29.11 -9.07
C SER A 153 -3.34 28.04 -10.16
N LYS A 154 -2.77 26.88 -9.78
CA LYS A 154 -2.43 25.80 -10.72
C LYS A 154 -3.29 24.56 -10.52
N PRO A 155 -3.62 23.86 -11.60
CA PRO A 155 -4.16 22.51 -11.48
C PRO A 155 -3.12 21.58 -10.83
N PHE A 156 -3.56 20.55 -10.13
CA PHE A 156 -2.67 19.64 -9.44
C PHE A 156 -2.94 18.16 -9.73
N CYS A 157 -1.92 17.36 -9.48
CA CYS A 157 -2.01 15.91 -9.42
C CYS A 157 -1.29 15.43 -8.16
N LEU A 158 -2.05 14.91 -7.21
CA LEU A 158 -1.54 14.37 -5.94
C LEU A 158 -1.71 12.84 -5.93
N LEU A 159 -0.61 12.12 -5.75
CA LEU A 159 -0.58 10.68 -5.54
C LEU A 159 -0.47 10.40 -4.04
N ILE A 160 -1.48 9.74 -3.47
CA ILE A 160 -1.51 9.32 -2.08
C ILE A 160 -1.40 7.81 -2.06
N HIS A 161 -0.24 7.29 -1.66
CA HIS A 161 0.09 5.88 -1.74
C HIS A 161 0.21 5.27 -0.33
N HIS A 162 -0.87 4.65 0.13
CA HIS A 162 -0.88 3.98 1.43
C HIS A 162 -0.12 2.65 1.40
N LYS A 163 0.52 2.31 2.54
CA LYS A 163 1.01 0.97 2.83
C LYS A 163 -0.12 0.00 3.10
N ALA A 164 -1.17 0.44 3.80
CA ALA A 164 -2.30 -0.41 4.16
C ALA A 164 -3.02 -0.89 2.88
N ILE A 165 -3.43 -2.11 2.85
CA ILE A 165 -3.46 -3.15 3.89
C ILE A 165 -2.40 -4.24 3.69
N HIS A 166 -1.22 -3.91 3.18
CA HIS A 166 -0.15 -4.88 2.94
C HIS A 166 0.24 -5.64 4.22
N ARG A 167 0.69 -6.89 4.05
CA ARG A 167 1.32 -7.69 5.11
C ARG A 167 2.32 -6.80 5.89
N ASN A 168 2.36 -6.76 7.19
CA ASN A 168 1.87 -7.72 8.20
C ASN A 168 0.50 -7.35 8.86
N TRP A 169 -0.34 -6.58 8.20
CA TRP A 169 -1.72 -6.30 8.62
C TRP A 169 -1.84 -5.79 10.06
N MET A 170 -1.17 -4.73 10.40
CA MET A 170 -1.32 -4.08 11.71
C MET A 170 -2.42 -3.03 11.62
N ALA A 171 -3.45 -3.18 12.42
CA ALA A 171 -4.53 -2.21 12.51
C ALA A 171 -4.11 -0.99 13.33
N ASP A 172 -4.73 0.16 13.06
CA ASP A 172 -4.67 1.29 13.98
C ASP A 172 -5.34 0.92 15.31
N THR A 173 -4.76 1.39 16.42
CA THR A 173 -5.24 1.08 17.78
C THR A 173 -6.71 1.47 17.99
N CYS A 174 -7.17 2.56 17.40
CA CYS A 174 -8.57 2.99 17.46
C CYS A 174 -9.56 2.01 16.76
N ASN A 175 -9.06 1.14 15.88
CA ASN A 175 -9.87 0.19 15.12
C ASN A 175 -9.77 -1.26 15.60
N LEU A 176 -8.98 -1.54 16.64
CA LEU A 176 -8.73 -2.92 17.09
C LEU A 176 -10.01 -3.65 17.51
N ALA A 177 -10.96 -2.97 18.15
CA ALA A 177 -12.21 -3.55 18.59
C ALA A 177 -13.35 -3.49 17.55
N LEU A 178 -13.12 -2.90 16.38
CA LEU A 178 -14.20 -2.58 15.42
C LEU A 178 -15.03 -3.79 14.98
N TYR A 179 -14.41 -4.97 14.93
CA TYR A 179 -15.04 -6.22 14.47
C TYR A 179 -14.89 -7.37 15.48
N GLU A 180 -14.68 -7.06 16.76
CA GLU A 180 -14.43 -8.05 17.82
C GLU A 180 -15.57 -9.06 17.95
N ASP A 181 -16.81 -8.59 17.82
CA ASP A 181 -18.02 -9.42 17.90
C ASP A 181 -18.52 -9.94 16.54
N LYS A 182 -17.79 -9.69 15.45
CA LYS A 182 -18.24 -10.08 14.10
C LYS A 182 -17.61 -11.39 13.63
N THR A 183 -18.44 -12.36 13.29
CA THR A 183 -18.01 -13.54 12.54
C THR A 183 -18.09 -13.26 11.04
N PHE A 184 -16.98 -13.33 10.35
CA PHE A 184 -16.93 -13.15 8.90
C PHE A 184 -17.37 -14.43 8.19
N PRO A 185 -18.19 -14.33 7.13
CA PRO A 185 -18.53 -15.49 6.32
C PRO A 185 -17.30 -15.98 5.54
N LEU A 186 -17.19 -17.28 5.35
CA LEU A 186 -16.17 -17.83 4.46
C LEU A 186 -16.51 -17.46 3.00
N PRO A 187 -15.49 -17.16 2.17
CA PRO A 187 -15.70 -17.01 0.73
C PRO A 187 -16.25 -18.29 0.11
N ASP A 188 -17.06 -18.16 -0.94
CA ASP A 188 -17.68 -19.30 -1.60
C ASP A 188 -16.66 -20.31 -2.15
N ASN A 189 -15.47 -19.86 -2.47
CA ASN A 189 -14.35 -20.66 -2.96
C ASN A 189 -13.31 -21.03 -1.88
N PHE A 190 -13.65 -20.95 -0.61
CA PHE A 190 -12.71 -21.24 0.49
C PHE A 190 -12.19 -22.69 0.47
N PHE A 191 -13.05 -23.63 0.10
CA PHE A 191 -12.72 -25.06 -0.03
C PHE A 191 -12.62 -25.52 -1.49
N ASP A 192 -12.25 -24.62 -2.39
CA ASP A 192 -12.08 -24.88 -3.81
C ASP A 192 -10.98 -25.92 -4.06
N ASP A 193 -11.25 -26.91 -4.90
CA ASP A 193 -10.32 -27.98 -5.29
C ASP A 193 -9.41 -27.60 -6.47
N TYR A 194 -9.60 -26.40 -7.02
CA TYR A 194 -8.90 -25.86 -8.18
C TYR A 194 -9.12 -26.66 -9.49
N GLU A 195 -10.21 -27.43 -9.61
CA GLU A 195 -10.54 -28.19 -10.83
C GLU A 195 -10.50 -27.27 -12.06
N GLY A 196 -9.84 -27.73 -13.13
CA GLY A 196 -9.68 -26.96 -14.37
C GLY A 196 -8.64 -25.81 -14.30
N ARG A 197 -7.96 -25.61 -13.15
CA ARG A 197 -6.96 -24.54 -12.96
C ARG A 197 -5.60 -25.11 -12.52
N PRO A 198 -4.87 -25.76 -13.43
CA PRO A 198 -3.66 -26.53 -13.09
C PRO A 198 -2.56 -25.68 -12.43
N ALA A 199 -2.42 -24.41 -12.78
CA ALA A 199 -1.44 -23.53 -12.14
C ALA A 199 -1.77 -23.26 -10.67
N ALA A 200 -3.03 -23.07 -10.33
CA ALA A 200 -3.48 -22.89 -8.95
C ALA A 200 -3.35 -24.19 -8.14
N ALA A 201 -3.71 -25.33 -8.74
CA ALA A 201 -3.60 -26.64 -8.11
C ALA A 201 -2.14 -27.06 -7.84
N ALA A 202 -1.19 -26.64 -8.68
CA ALA A 202 0.23 -26.93 -8.53
C ALA A 202 0.95 -25.97 -7.55
N GLN A 203 0.31 -24.88 -7.10
CA GLN A 203 0.91 -23.92 -6.22
C GLN A 203 1.04 -24.47 -4.79
N GLU A 204 2.28 -24.60 -4.31
CA GLU A 204 2.56 -25.03 -2.95
C GLU A 204 2.45 -23.85 -1.96
N MET A 205 1.25 -23.36 -1.72
CA MET A 205 0.99 -22.29 -0.76
C MET A 205 -0.17 -22.64 0.15
N SER A 206 0.02 -22.54 1.46
CA SER A 206 -1.02 -22.81 2.45
C SER A 206 -0.90 -21.91 3.66
N ILE A 207 -2.02 -21.68 4.34
CA ILE A 207 -2.03 -20.92 5.60
C ILE A 207 -1.09 -21.56 6.63
N VAL A 208 -1.13 -22.88 6.76
CA VAL A 208 -0.37 -23.61 7.79
C VAL A 208 1.15 -23.58 7.58
N LYS A 209 1.60 -23.64 6.30
CA LYS A 209 3.04 -23.70 5.99
C LYS A 209 3.66 -22.33 5.79
N ASP A 210 2.91 -21.40 5.22
CA ASP A 210 3.48 -20.19 4.62
C ASP A 210 3.12 -18.91 5.36
N MET A 211 2.03 -18.91 6.18
CA MET A 211 1.73 -17.80 7.07
C MET A 211 2.45 -17.96 8.40
N ASP A 212 3.11 -16.91 8.84
CA ASP A 212 3.75 -16.85 10.14
C ASP A 212 2.68 -16.60 11.23
N MET A 213 2.64 -17.50 12.23
CA MET A 213 1.62 -17.46 13.28
C MET A 213 1.70 -16.22 14.17
N ILE A 214 2.88 -15.61 14.30
CA ILE A 214 3.06 -14.40 15.09
C ILE A 214 3.01 -13.17 14.19
N TYR A 215 3.85 -13.15 13.17
CA TYR A 215 3.99 -11.99 12.29
C TYR A 215 2.72 -11.70 11.49
N ASP A 216 2.09 -12.73 10.94
CA ASP A 216 0.87 -12.58 10.14
C ASP A 216 -0.39 -12.70 10.99
N LEU A 217 -0.51 -13.75 11.81
CA LEU A 217 -1.76 -14.10 12.48
C LEU A 217 -1.87 -13.57 13.93
N LYS A 218 -0.78 -13.09 14.54
CA LYS A 218 -0.71 -12.59 15.93
C LYS A 218 -1.20 -13.61 16.98
N MET A 219 -1.05 -14.91 16.69
CA MET A 219 -1.67 -15.98 17.50
C MET A 219 -0.76 -16.58 18.57
N LEU A 220 0.56 -16.44 18.49
CA LEU A 220 1.52 -17.00 19.44
C LEU A 220 2.21 -15.92 20.26
N ARG A 221 2.52 -16.26 21.52
CA ARG A 221 3.29 -15.36 22.39
C ARG A 221 4.78 -15.39 22.01
N PRO A 222 5.42 -14.24 21.88
CA PRO A 222 6.81 -14.13 21.44
C PRO A 222 7.84 -14.63 22.45
N ASP A 223 7.47 -14.88 23.69
CA ASP A 223 8.33 -15.35 24.78
C ASP A 223 8.81 -16.80 24.61
N LYS A 224 8.22 -17.57 23.69
CA LYS A 224 8.56 -18.98 23.44
C LYS A 224 9.45 -19.24 22.23
N ASP A 225 9.69 -18.26 21.38
CA ASP A 225 10.56 -18.41 20.18
C ASP A 225 11.54 -17.22 20.07
N SER A 226 12.85 -17.51 20.17
CA SER A 226 13.89 -16.48 20.19
C SER A 226 14.01 -15.71 18.87
N ARG A 227 13.69 -16.34 17.73
CA ARG A 227 13.71 -15.69 16.41
C ARG A 227 12.59 -14.66 16.28
N LEU A 228 11.44 -14.99 16.84
CA LEU A 228 10.24 -14.16 16.81
C LEU A 228 10.31 -13.06 17.84
N LYS A 229 11.01 -13.26 18.95
CA LYS A 229 11.24 -12.24 19.97
C LYS A 229 11.95 -11.01 19.43
N SER A 230 12.97 -11.19 18.57
CA SER A 230 13.69 -10.05 17.97
C SER A 230 12.83 -9.28 16.94
N LEU A 231 12.01 -9.99 16.16
CA LEU A 231 11.05 -9.36 15.23
C LEU A 231 9.96 -8.60 16.00
N TYR A 232 9.42 -9.21 17.05
CA TYR A 232 8.37 -8.61 17.86
C TYR A 232 8.89 -7.41 18.66
N GLN A 233 10.11 -7.48 19.20
CA GLN A 233 10.75 -6.34 19.87
C GLN A 233 10.99 -5.17 18.93
N LYS A 234 11.32 -5.43 17.67
CA LYS A 234 11.43 -4.39 16.66
C LYS A 234 10.09 -3.69 16.39
N PHE A 235 8.98 -4.42 16.44
CA PHE A 235 7.64 -3.85 16.27
C PHE A 235 7.14 -3.16 17.53
N LEU A 236 7.26 -3.80 18.70
CA LEU A 236 6.84 -3.24 19.97
C LEU A 236 7.66 -1.99 20.33
N GLY A 237 8.97 -1.99 20.11
CA GLY A 237 9.79 -0.83 20.35
C GLY A 237 9.33 0.41 19.61
N ARG A 238 8.85 0.25 18.37
CA ARG A 238 8.26 1.35 17.61
C ARG A 238 6.85 1.74 18.08
N MET A 239 6.11 0.84 18.72
CA MET A 239 4.79 1.14 19.29
C MET A 239 4.88 1.85 20.64
N ASP A 240 5.90 1.51 21.44
CA ASP A 240 6.08 2.08 22.78
C ASP A 240 6.60 3.55 22.76
N GLU A 241 7.05 4.02 21.62
CA GLU A 241 7.53 5.39 21.42
C GLU A 241 6.43 6.39 20.99
N GLY A 242 5.17 5.91 20.87
CA GLY A 242 4.01 6.66 20.35
C GLY A 242 2.96 7.10 21.37
#